data_02f55cb1712608c66bb6a5448616d109
#
_entry.id   02f55cb1712608c66bb6a5448616d109
#
_cell.length_a   1.000
_cell.length_b   1.000
_cell.length_c   1.000
_cell.angle_alpha   90.00
_cell.angle_beta   90.00
_cell.angle_gamma   90.00
#
_symmetry.space_group_name_H-M   'P 1'
#
loop_
_entity.id
_entity.type
_entity.pdbx_description
1 polymer ?
#
loop_
_entity_poly.entity_id
_entity_poly.type
_entity_poly.pdbx_seq_one_letter_code
_entity_poly.pdbx_strand_id
1 'polypeptide(L)'
;MNEAVECAHTTGILTAASLMVGGDAVDDAVARARRLPGLGVGLHVVLADGRPVLPPAQIPALVGPDGRFHPSMVRTAFAIALSPAAHAQMRAEVGAQFARFAATGLPLDHVNAHKHFHLHPMIGRALVEIGATYGAPAMRVPVEPGRGWTSAAMRWWAGALGRRWRRAGVMTNDRVIVGSTIRQMRRRLAVTSSLTLEYDRMV
;
A
#
# COMPACT_ATOMS: atom_id res chain seq x y z
N MET A 1 7.92 15.38 0.12
CA MET A 1 8.03 13.96 0.47
C MET A 1 9.08 13.23 -0.37
N ASN A 2 9.09 13.35 -1.70
CA ASN A 2 10.03 12.64 -2.57
C ASN A 2 11.51 12.94 -2.25
N GLU A 3 11.85 14.20 -1.95
CA GLU A 3 13.19 14.57 -1.48
C GLU A 3 13.59 13.90 -0.17
N ALA A 4 12.64 13.75 0.75
CA ALA A 4 12.90 13.07 2.02
C ALA A 4 13.18 11.57 1.82
N VAL A 5 12.51 10.92 0.86
CA VAL A 5 12.79 9.52 0.46
C VAL A 5 14.19 9.43 -0.14
N GLU A 6 14.54 10.29 -1.08
CA GLU A 6 15.87 10.33 -1.69
C GLU A 6 16.96 10.53 -0.63
N CYS A 7 16.82 11.52 0.25
CA CYS A 7 17.73 11.76 1.36
C CYS A 7 17.85 10.56 2.28
N ALA A 8 16.73 9.97 2.70
CA ALA A 8 16.73 8.84 3.62
C ALA A 8 17.33 7.56 3.00
N HIS A 9 17.27 7.42 1.68
CA HIS A 9 17.92 6.32 0.96
C HIS A 9 19.42 6.57 0.80
N THR A 10 19.82 7.77 0.40
CA THR A 10 21.24 8.08 0.09
C THR A 10 22.11 8.27 1.33
N THR A 11 21.55 8.83 2.40
CA THR A 11 22.29 9.16 3.64
C THR A 11 21.81 8.40 4.87
N GLY A 12 20.75 7.61 4.76
CA GLY A 12 20.12 6.88 5.86
C GLY A 12 20.03 5.39 5.59
N ILE A 13 18.96 4.78 6.13
CA ILE A 13 18.74 3.33 6.12
C ILE A 13 17.52 2.92 5.28
N LEU A 14 16.92 3.82 4.52
CA LEU A 14 15.74 3.49 3.74
C LEU A 14 16.11 2.63 2.54
N THR A 15 15.54 1.45 2.44
CA THR A 15 15.79 0.50 1.34
C THR A 15 14.63 0.37 0.38
N ALA A 16 13.42 0.77 0.80
CA ALA A 16 12.22 0.68 -0.04
C ALA A 16 11.26 1.83 0.22
N ALA A 17 10.48 2.21 -0.80
CA ALA A 17 9.41 3.18 -0.73
C ALA A 17 8.23 2.76 -1.60
N SER A 18 7.04 3.29 -1.33
CA SER A 18 5.85 2.96 -2.13
C SER A 18 5.36 4.17 -2.90
N LEU A 19 5.06 4.00 -4.18
CA LEU A 19 4.63 5.02 -5.13
C LEU A 19 3.10 5.07 -5.22
N MET A 20 2.51 6.23 -4.96
CA MET A 20 1.10 6.53 -5.24
C MET A 20 1.00 7.04 -6.69
N VAL A 21 0.61 6.18 -7.61
CA VAL A 21 0.58 6.50 -9.05
C VAL A 21 -0.49 7.53 -9.43
N GLY A 22 -1.49 7.77 -8.59
CA GLY A 22 -2.49 8.84 -8.75
C GLY A 22 -2.09 10.17 -8.12
N GLY A 23 -0.91 10.27 -7.50
CA GLY A 23 -0.45 11.48 -6.80
C GLY A 23 0.04 12.58 -7.76
N ASP A 24 -0.11 13.85 -7.35
CA ASP A 24 0.27 15.02 -8.17
C ASP A 24 1.80 15.08 -8.42
N ALA A 25 2.62 14.51 -7.52
CA ALA A 25 4.09 14.52 -7.62
C ALA A 25 4.67 13.18 -8.13
N VAL A 26 3.88 12.39 -8.86
CA VAL A 26 4.29 11.05 -9.34
C VAL A 26 5.49 11.14 -10.30
N ASP A 27 5.51 12.11 -11.19
CA ASP A 27 6.57 12.25 -12.20
C ASP A 27 7.93 12.58 -11.54
N ASP A 28 7.94 13.48 -10.54
CA ASP A 28 9.14 13.75 -9.73
C ASP A 28 9.57 12.51 -8.95
N ALA A 29 8.64 11.76 -8.36
CA ALA A 29 8.96 10.52 -7.65
C ALA A 29 9.62 9.49 -8.56
N VAL A 30 9.07 9.28 -9.77
CA VAL A 30 9.61 8.36 -10.77
C VAL A 30 10.99 8.82 -11.26
N ALA A 31 11.16 10.11 -11.55
CA ALA A 31 12.44 10.66 -11.98
C ALA A 31 13.54 10.46 -10.91
N ARG A 32 13.22 10.62 -9.62
CA ARG A 32 14.15 10.35 -8.51
C ARG A 32 14.44 8.86 -8.39
N ALA A 33 13.41 8.02 -8.38
CA ALA A 33 13.56 6.58 -8.24
C ALA A 33 14.47 5.96 -9.32
N ARG A 34 14.38 6.45 -10.57
CA ARG A 34 15.27 6.01 -11.67
C ARG A 34 16.76 6.28 -11.42
N ARG A 35 17.10 7.29 -10.60
CA ARG A 35 18.48 7.59 -10.21
C ARG A 35 18.95 6.79 -8.99
N LEU A 36 18.07 6.02 -8.37
CA LEU A 36 18.30 5.29 -7.13
C LEU A 36 18.09 3.78 -7.34
N PRO A 37 18.98 3.09 -8.09
CA PRO A 37 18.78 1.68 -8.47
C PRO A 37 18.76 0.73 -7.28
N GLY A 38 19.27 1.15 -6.11
CA GLY A 38 19.20 0.39 -4.86
C GLY A 38 17.90 0.57 -4.08
N LEU A 39 17.01 1.50 -4.49
CA LEU A 39 15.73 1.73 -3.83
C LEU A 39 14.66 0.80 -4.39
N GLY A 40 14.14 -0.12 -3.56
CA GLY A 40 12.96 -0.90 -3.91
C GLY A 40 11.72 -0.02 -4.00
N VAL A 41 11.03 -0.02 -5.16
CA VAL A 41 9.83 0.79 -5.34
C VAL A 41 8.60 -0.10 -5.45
N GLY A 42 7.68 0.05 -4.49
CA GLY A 42 6.41 -0.65 -4.47
C GLY A 42 5.25 0.19 -5.01
N LEU A 43 4.11 -0.45 -5.29
CA LEU A 43 2.86 0.23 -5.60
C LEU A 43 2.03 0.44 -4.33
N HIS A 44 1.71 1.71 -4.03
CA HIS A 44 0.78 2.09 -2.97
C HIS A 44 -0.62 2.28 -3.57
N VAL A 45 -1.47 1.27 -3.45
CA VAL A 45 -2.83 1.32 -4.03
C VAL A 45 -3.73 2.21 -3.18
N VAL A 46 -4.41 3.15 -3.82
CA VAL A 46 -5.33 4.10 -3.20
C VAL A 46 -6.75 3.81 -3.67
N LEU A 47 -7.67 3.61 -2.72
CA LEU A 47 -9.11 3.39 -2.97
C LEU A 47 -9.99 4.22 -2.01
N ALA A 48 -9.38 5.09 -1.22
CA ALA A 48 -10.05 6.03 -0.32
C ALA A 48 -9.15 7.26 -0.15
N ASP A 49 -9.76 8.43 0.06
CA ASP A 49 -9.05 9.67 0.43
C ASP A 49 -7.90 10.02 -0.54
N GLY A 50 -8.19 10.06 -1.84
CA GLY A 50 -7.21 10.35 -2.88
C GLY A 50 -7.84 10.56 -4.25
N ARG A 51 -7.01 10.63 -5.29
CA ARG A 51 -7.48 10.72 -6.68
C ARG A 51 -7.40 9.35 -7.35
N PRO A 52 -8.42 8.96 -8.11
CA PRO A 52 -8.37 7.76 -8.94
C PRO A 52 -7.43 7.96 -10.14
N VAL A 53 -7.01 6.83 -10.71
CA VAL A 53 -6.31 6.79 -12.00
C VAL A 53 -7.32 6.77 -13.15
N LEU A 54 -8.41 6.04 -12.99
CA LEU A 54 -9.50 6.04 -13.96
C LEU A 54 -10.31 7.34 -13.91
N PRO A 55 -10.88 7.77 -15.04
CA PRO A 55 -11.85 8.86 -15.06
C PRO A 55 -13.01 8.59 -14.09
N PRO A 56 -13.42 9.58 -13.27
CA PRO A 56 -14.50 9.42 -12.29
C PRO A 56 -15.80 8.85 -12.87
N ALA A 57 -16.11 9.17 -14.12
CA ALA A 57 -17.28 8.65 -14.84
C ALA A 57 -17.27 7.12 -15.04
N GLN A 58 -16.10 6.47 -14.99
CA GLN A 58 -15.97 5.02 -15.12
C GLN A 58 -16.12 4.30 -13.76
N ILE A 59 -15.96 5.03 -12.66
CA ILE A 59 -16.01 4.49 -11.31
C ILE A 59 -16.92 5.29 -10.36
N PRO A 60 -18.14 5.66 -10.79
CA PRO A 60 -19.02 6.55 -10.02
C PRO A 60 -19.42 6.00 -8.66
N ALA A 61 -19.37 4.68 -8.44
CA ALA A 61 -19.68 4.09 -7.15
C ALA A 61 -18.57 4.26 -6.09
N LEU A 62 -17.36 4.66 -6.51
CA LEU A 62 -16.19 4.78 -5.63
C LEU A 62 -15.82 6.23 -5.33
N VAL A 63 -16.33 7.19 -6.11
CA VAL A 63 -15.94 8.61 -6.02
C VAL A 63 -17.11 9.50 -5.60
N GLY A 64 -16.77 10.65 -5.04
CA GLY A 64 -17.70 11.72 -4.75
C GLY A 64 -17.93 12.65 -5.94
N PRO A 65 -18.78 13.69 -5.75
CA PRO A 65 -19.08 14.69 -6.79
C PRO A 65 -17.84 15.49 -7.24
N ASP A 66 -16.81 15.55 -6.40
CA ASP A 66 -15.52 16.18 -6.65
C ASP A 66 -14.57 15.30 -7.48
N GLY A 67 -14.99 14.11 -7.89
CA GLY A 67 -14.20 13.15 -8.64
C GLY A 67 -13.09 12.46 -7.84
N ARG A 68 -13.07 12.64 -6.51
CA ARG A 68 -12.10 11.99 -5.60
C ARG A 68 -12.73 10.77 -4.92
N PHE A 69 -11.90 9.84 -4.49
CA PHE A 69 -12.36 8.74 -3.63
C PHE A 69 -13.02 9.27 -2.36
N HIS A 70 -14.06 8.59 -1.90
CA HIS A 70 -14.68 8.92 -0.63
C HIS A 70 -13.64 8.83 0.52
N PRO A 71 -13.63 9.80 1.45
CA PRO A 71 -12.72 9.77 2.60
C PRO A 71 -13.07 8.64 3.59
N SER A 72 -14.32 8.20 3.62
CA SER A 72 -14.80 7.13 4.50
C SER A 72 -14.48 5.75 3.92
N MET A 73 -13.48 5.08 4.49
CA MET A 73 -13.16 3.69 4.18
C MET A 73 -14.32 2.73 4.44
N VAL A 74 -15.09 2.99 5.51
CA VAL A 74 -16.23 2.15 5.90
C VAL A 74 -17.29 2.18 4.80
N ARG A 75 -17.65 3.37 4.31
CA ARG A 75 -18.59 3.54 3.19
C ARG A 75 -18.13 2.79 1.96
N THR A 76 -16.85 2.98 1.57
CA THR A 76 -16.26 2.32 0.39
C THR A 76 -16.22 0.81 0.57
N ALA A 77 -15.87 0.31 1.76
CA ALA A 77 -15.85 -1.12 2.06
C ALA A 77 -17.24 -1.76 1.90
N PHE A 78 -18.28 -1.12 2.46
CA PHE A 78 -19.66 -1.59 2.30
C PHE A 78 -20.12 -1.52 0.85
N ALA A 79 -19.81 -0.45 0.12
CA ALA A 79 -20.15 -0.35 -1.30
C ALA A 79 -19.53 -1.51 -2.10
N ILE A 80 -18.24 -1.80 -1.90
CA ILE A 80 -17.53 -2.90 -2.57
C ILE A 80 -18.13 -4.27 -2.18
N ALA A 81 -18.52 -4.44 -0.90
CA ALA A 81 -19.06 -5.72 -0.43
C ALA A 81 -20.47 -6.00 -0.92
N LEU A 82 -21.33 -4.97 -1.04
CA LEU A 82 -22.75 -5.12 -1.29
C LEU A 82 -23.17 -4.82 -2.74
N SER A 83 -22.32 -4.13 -3.52
CA SER A 83 -22.63 -3.75 -4.90
C SER A 83 -21.68 -4.45 -5.89
N PRO A 84 -22.18 -5.32 -6.78
CA PRO A 84 -21.38 -5.90 -7.86
C PRO A 84 -20.74 -4.84 -8.75
N ALA A 85 -21.42 -3.72 -9.01
CA ALA A 85 -20.89 -2.61 -9.79
C ALA A 85 -19.68 -1.95 -9.08
N ALA A 86 -19.81 -1.62 -7.78
CA ALA A 86 -18.70 -1.06 -7.02
C ALA A 86 -17.50 -2.03 -6.92
N HIS A 87 -17.77 -3.33 -6.79
CA HIS A 87 -16.73 -4.35 -6.83
C HIS A 87 -16.01 -4.41 -8.18
N ALA A 88 -16.76 -4.39 -9.29
CA ALA A 88 -16.16 -4.36 -10.63
C ALA A 88 -15.34 -3.08 -10.86
N GLN A 89 -15.86 -1.92 -10.45
CA GLN A 89 -15.16 -0.64 -10.53
C GLN A 89 -13.89 -0.62 -9.68
N MET A 90 -13.92 -1.18 -8.47
CA MET A 90 -12.73 -1.34 -7.63
C MET A 90 -11.65 -2.18 -8.33
N ARG A 91 -12.02 -3.29 -8.95
CA ARG A 91 -11.06 -4.13 -9.70
C ARG A 91 -10.49 -3.40 -10.89
N ALA A 92 -11.31 -2.66 -11.65
CA ALA A 92 -10.87 -1.86 -12.78
C ALA A 92 -9.87 -0.78 -12.35
N GLU A 93 -10.16 -0.07 -11.28
CA GLU A 93 -9.26 0.95 -10.73
C GLU A 93 -7.94 0.36 -10.23
N VAL A 94 -7.98 -0.76 -9.50
CA VAL A 94 -6.76 -1.48 -9.09
C VAL A 94 -5.93 -1.86 -10.31
N GLY A 95 -6.56 -2.41 -11.36
CA GLY A 95 -5.88 -2.75 -12.61
C GLY A 95 -5.24 -1.53 -13.27
N ALA A 96 -5.93 -0.39 -13.30
CA ALA A 96 -5.41 0.86 -13.85
C ALA A 96 -4.20 1.39 -13.05
N GLN A 97 -4.22 1.25 -11.72
CA GLN A 97 -3.08 1.64 -10.89
C GLN A 97 -1.85 0.75 -11.15
N PHE A 98 -2.02 -0.57 -11.28
CA PHE A 98 -0.94 -1.47 -11.68
C PHE A 98 -0.41 -1.14 -13.08
N ALA A 99 -1.30 -0.91 -14.04
CA ALA A 99 -0.91 -0.55 -15.42
C ALA A 99 -0.11 0.76 -15.44
N ARG A 100 -0.55 1.77 -14.69
CA ARG A 100 0.15 3.06 -14.57
C ARG A 100 1.51 2.91 -13.88
N PHE A 101 1.62 2.04 -12.87
CA PHE A 101 2.92 1.72 -12.27
C PHE A 101 3.85 1.06 -13.29
N ALA A 102 3.37 0.03 -14.00
CA ALA A 102 4.16 -0.66 -15.02
C ALA A 102 4.66 0.28 -16.12
N ALA A 103 3.82 1.26 -16.53
CA ALA A 103 4.19 2.29 -17.51
C ALA A 103 5.34 3.20 -17.03
N THR A 104 5.66 3.25 -15.73
CA THR A 104 6.86 3.97 -15.24
C THR A 104 8.16 3.28 -15.62
N GLY A 105 8.13 2.01 -15.96
CA GLY A 105 9.31 1.18 -16.22
C GLY A 105 10.13 0.83 -14.97
N LEU A 106 9.66 1.19 -13.77
CA LEU A 106 10.30 0.79 -12.53
C LEU A 106 10.01 -0.68 -12.20
N PRO A 107 10.99 -1.45 -11.68
CA PRO A 107 10.72 -2.79 -11.16
C PRO A 107 9.75 -2.73 -9.97
N LEU A 108 8.75 -3.59 -9.98
CA LEU A 108 7.78 -3.67 -8.88
C LEU A 108 8.36 -4.50 -7.73
N ASP A 109 8.73 -3.83 -6.64
CA ASP A 109 9.33 -4.47 -5.46
C ASP A 109 8.27 -5.09 -4.53
N HIS A 110 7.21 -4.35 -4.24
CA HIS A 110 6.13 -4.79 -3.35
C HIS A 110 4.82 -4.05 -3.63
N VAL A 111 3.74 -4.54 -3.02
CA VAL A 111 2.42 -3.90 -3.06
C VAL A 111 1.89 -3.68 -1.65
N ASN A 112 1.32 -2.52 -1.42
CA ASN A 112 0.56 -2.21 -0.22
C ASN A 112 -0.66 -1.32 -0.57
N ALA A 113 -1.51 -1.02 0.40
CA ALA A 113 -2.64 -0.14 0.15
C ALA A 113 -2.78 0.90 1.24
N HIS A 114 -3.25 2.07 0.81
CA HIS A 114 -3.55 3.22 1.64
C HIS A 114 -4.49 2.84 2.80
N LYS A 115 -4.17 3.32 4.01
CA LYS A 115 -4.95 3.02 5.24
C LYS A 115 -5.16 1.52 5.48
N HIS A 116 -4.23 0.66 4.99
CA HIS A 116 -4.33 -0.80 5.11
C HIS A 116 -5.61 -1.39 4.50
N PHE A 117 -6.19 -0.74 3.48
CA PHE A 117 -7.45 -1.16 2.89
C PHE A 117 -7.41 -2.55 2.22
N HIS A 118 -6.22 -3.07 1.96
CA HIS A 118 -6.01 -4.46 1.52
C HIS A 118 -6.38 -5.52 2.57
N LEU A 119 -6.65 -5.14 3.83
CA LEU A 119 -7.24 -6.03 4.83
C LEU A 119 -8.72 -6.37 4.53
N HIS A 120 -9.39 -5.58 3.69
CA HIS A 120 -10.72 -5.94 3.18
C HIS A 120 -10.59 -7.15 2.25
N PRO A 121 -11.35 -8.27 2.47
CA PRO A 121 -11.13 -9.54 1.77
C PRO A 121 -11.17 -9.43 0.25
N MET A 122 -12.13 -8.66 -0.29
CA MET A 122 -12.31 -8.51 -1.74
C MET A 122 -11.19 -7.67 -2.35
N ILE A 123 -10.74 -6.62 -1.66
CA ILE A 123 -9.63 -5.78 -2.10
C ILE A 123 -8.32 -6.58 -2.05
N GLY A 124 -8.03 -7.23 -0.93
CA GLY A 124 -6.84 -8.06 -0.79
C GLY A 124 -6.77 -9.18 -1.83
N ARG A 125 -7.91 -9.79 -2.16
CA ARG A 125 -8.02 -10.78 -3.23
C ARG A 125 -7.72 -10.16 -4.60
N ALA A 126 -8.31 -9.01 -4.92
CA ALA A 126 -8.07 -8.31 -6.18
C ALA A 126 -6.60 -7.92 -6.35
N LEU A 127 -5.95 -7.45 -5.27
CA LEU A 127 -4.52 -7.11 -5.30
C LEU A 127 -3.63 -8.32 -5.59
N VAL A 128 -3.93 -9.48 -5.00
CA VAL A 128 -3.17 -10.72 -5.28
C VAL A 128 -3.41 -11.19 -6.72
N GLU A 129 -4.66 -11.26 -7.17
CA GLU A 129 -5.00 -11.75 -8.50
C GLU A 129 -4.46 -10.84 -9.62
N ILE A 130 -4.68 -9.52 -9.49
CA ILE A 130 -4.19 -8.55 -10.47
C ILE A 130 -2.67 -8.40 -10.36
N GLY A 131 -2.14 -8.29 -9.13
CA GLY A 131 -0.70 -8.19 -8.89
C GLY A 131 0.09 -9.34 -9.50
N ALA A 132 -0.45 -10.56 -9.48
CA ALA A 132 0.19 -11.72 -10.11
C ALA A 132 0.40 -11.52 -11.62
N THR A 133 -0.52 -10.85 -12.32
CA THR A 133 -0.38 -10.56 -13.77
C THR A 133 0.70 -9.51 -14.06
N TYR A 134 1.10 -8.74 -13.05
CA TYR A 134 2.19 -7.76 -13.11
C TYR A 134 3.48 -8.24 -12.43
N GLY A 135 3.53 -9.51 -12.01
CA GLY A 135 4.70 -10.08 -11.35
C GLY A 135 4.96 -9.53 -9.95
N ALA A 136 3.93 -9.07 -9.23
CA ALA A 136 4.08 -8.53 -7.88
C ALA A 136 4.67 -9.60 -6.93
N PRO A 137 5.91 -9.45 -6.43
CA PRO A 137 6.58 -10.50 -5.68
C PRO A 137 6.13 -10.54 -4.21
N ALA A 138 5.77 -9.39 -3.66
CA ALA A 138 5.51 -9.23 -2.23
C ALA A 138 4.32 -8.33 -1.93
N MET A 139 3.61 -8.62 -0.83
CA MET A 139 2.55 -7.78 -0.30
C MET A 139 2.72 -7.56 1.19
N ARG A 140 2.62 -6.30 1.62
CA ARG A 140 2.71 -5.96 3.03
C ARG A 140 1.49 -6.46 3.80
N VAL A 141 1.75 -7.10 4.93
CA VAL A 141 0.75 -7.45 5.95
C VAL A 141 0.95 -6.54 7.15
N PRO A 142 -0.01 -5.68 7.52
CA PRO A 142 0.14 -4.73 8.60
C PRO A 142 -0.07 -5.40 9.97
N VAL A 143 0.85 -6.27 10.36
CA VAL A 143 0.85 -6.87 11.70
C VAL A 143 1.68 -5.99 12.62
N GLU A 144 1.01 -5.16 13.41
CA GLU A 144 1.65 -4.28 14.38
C GLU A 144 1.71 -4.95 15.77
N PRO A 145 2.84 -4.82 16.50
CA PRO A 145 2.89 -5.21 17.90
C PRO A 145 2.03 -4.25 18.74
N GLY A 146 1.00 -4.73 19.40
CA GLY A 146 0.10 -3.91 20.20
C GLY A 146 -0.59 -4.73 21.31
N ARG A 147 -1.04 -4.04 22.36
CA ARG A 147 -1.82 -4.60 23.46
C ARG A 147 -3.27 -4.14 23.35
N GLY A 148 -4.22 -5.05 23.44
CA GLY A 148 -5.66 -4.81 23.37
C GLY A 148 -6.37 -5.85 22.53
N TRP A 149 -7.63 -6.10 22.83
CA TRP A 149 -8.37 -7.17 22.19
C TRP A 149 -8.71 -6.85 20.71
N THR A 150 -9.00 -5.59 20.40
CA THR A 150 -9.21 -5.13 19.00
C THR A 150 -7.94 -5.31 18.17
N SER A 151 -6.78 -4.94 18.73
CA SER A 151 -5.49 -5.17 18.08
C SER A 151 -5.15 -6.66 17.95
N ALA A 152 -5.60 -7.52 18.88
CA ALA A 152 -5.43 -8.97 18.80
C ALA A 152 -6.26 -9.58 17.66
N ALA A 153 -7.53 -9.18 17.53
CA ALA A 153 -8.40 -9.62 16.44
C ALA A 153 -7.86 -9.19 15.06
N MET A 154 -7.40 -7.94 14.94
CA MET A 154 -6.78 -7.44 13.72
C MET A 154 -5.48 -8.17 13.37
N ARG A 155 -4.63 -8.47 14.35
CA ARG A 155 -3.43 -9.28 14.13
C ARG A 155 -3.75 -10.69 13.66
N TRP A 156 -4.74 -11.33 14.28
CA TRP A 156 -5.20 -12.66 13.87
C TRP A 156 -5.69 -12.65 12.42
N TRP A 157 -6.53 -11.66 12.08
CA TRP A 157 -7.08 -11.48 10.74
C TRP A 157 -5.97 -11.20 9.71
N ALA A 158 -5.11 -10.22 9.96
CA ALA A 158 -3.98 -9.90 9.10
C ALA A 158 -3.05 -11.10 8.92
N GLY A 159 -2.77 -11.85 10.00
CA GLY A 159 -2.00 -13.08 9.93
C GLY A 159 -2.68 -14.18 9.11
N ALA A 160 -4.00 -14.31 9.20
CA ALA A 160 -4.75 -15.26 8.38
C ALA A 160 -4.69 -14.90 6.88
N LEU A 161 -4.83 -13.61 6.54
CA LEU A 161 -4.66 -13.11 5.18
C LEU A 161 -3.22 -13.33 4.68
N GLY A 162 -2.21 -13.01 5.47
CA GLY A 162 -0.82 -13.24 5.10
C GLY A 162 -0.52 -14.72 4.82
N ARG A 163 -1.06 -15.64 5.63
CA ARG A 163 -0.95 -17.08 5.34
C ARG A 163 -1.61 -17.46 4.02
N ARG A 164 -2.78 -16.88 3.72
CA ARG A 164 -3.48 -17.10 2.46
C ARG A 164 -2.68 -16.60 1.27
N TRP A 165 -2.08 -15.41 1.37
CA TRP A 165 -1.25 -14.83 0.31
C TRP A 165 0.03 -15.62 0.08
N ARG A 166 0.71 -16.06 1.15
CA ARG A 166 1.87 -16.96 1.03
C ARG A 166 1.55 -18.27 0.33
N ARG A 167 0.36 -18.84 0.59
CA ARG A 167 -0.11 -20.04 -0.15
C ARG A 167 -0.38 -19.77 -1.64
N ALA A 168 -0.66 -18.51 -1.99
CA ALA A 168 -0.80 -18.06 -3.39
C ALA A 168 0.56 -17.66 -4.01
N GLY A 169 1.68 -17.91 -3.35
CA GLY A 169 3.03 -17.62 -3.85
C GLY A 169 3.51 -16.19 -3.61
N VAL A 170 2.74 -15.35 -2.89
CA VAL A 170 3.12 -13.96 -2.60
C VAL A 170 3.93 -13.90 -1.31
N MET A 171 5.12 -13.30 -1.36
CA MET A 171 5.91 -13.02 -0.15
C MET A 171 5.19 -12.02 0.75
N THR A 172 5.33 -12.17 2.05
CA THR A 172 4.77 -11.22 3.03
C THR A 172 5.76 -10.99 4.17
N ASN A 173 5.73 -9.78 4.74
CA ASN A 173 6.45 -9.48 5.97
C ASN A 173 5.76 -10.17 7.17
N ASP A 174 6.50 -10.39 8.24
CA ASP A 174 5.98 -10.93 9.51
C ASP A 174 5.43 -9.84 10.42
N ARG A 175 6.05 -8.65 10.42
CA ARG A 175 5.67 -7.53 11.28
C ARG A 175 5.91 -6.19 10.59
N VAL A 176 5.12 -5.20 10.97
CA VAL A 176 5.34 -3.78 10.66
C VAL A 176 5.66 -3.07 11.97
N ILE A 177 6.71 -2.24 11.98
CA ILE A 177 7.09 -1.44 13.13
C ILE A 177 6.91 0.02 12.76
N VAL A 178 5.96 0.69 13.42
CA VAL A 178 5.67 2.11 13.19
C VAL A 178 6.53 3.03 14.06
N GLY A 179 6.71 4.28 13.64
CA GLY A 179 7.64 5.23 14.27
C GLY A 179 7.44 5.51 15.77
N SER A 180 6.23 5.33 16.30
CA SER A 180 5.97 5.41 17.74
C SER A 180 6.65 4.28 18.51
N THR A 181 6.69 3.08 17.94
CA THR A 181 7.34 1.90 18.52
C THR A 181 8.87 2.00 18.39
N ILE A 182 9.38 2.64 17.34
CA ILE A 182 10.82 2.88 17.16
C ILE A 182 11.38 3.78 18.27
N ARG A 183 10.65 4.81 18.69
CA ARG A 183 11.05 5.63 19.85
C ARG A 183 11.14 4.82 21.15
N GLN A 184 10.27 3.86 21.34
CA GLN A 184 10.34 2.94 22.49
C GLN A 184 11.48 1.91 22.33
N MET A 185 11.75 1.43 21.14
CA MET A 185 12.84 0.49 20.84
C MET A 185 14.22 1.14 20.96
N ARG A 186 14.42 2.38 20.50
CA ARG A 186 15.67 3.14 20.70
C ARG A 186 16.04 3.31 22.19
N ARG A 187 15.06 3.30 23.07
CA ARG A 187 15.29 3.33 24.54
C ARG A 187 15.63 1.96 25.12
N ARG A 188 15.41 0.86 24.39
CA ARG A 188 15.59 -0.52 24.88
C ARG A 188 16.66 -1.32 24.18
N LEU A 189 17.08 -0.94 22.99
CA LEU A 189 18.00 -1.72 22.17
C LEU A 189 18.99 -0.80 21.44
N ALA A 190 20.23 -0.79 21.92
CA ALA A 190 21.36 -0.43 21.11
C ALA A 190 21.65 -1.60 20.12
N VAL A 191 20.85 -1.75 19.05
CA VAL A 191 21.05 -2.84 18.07
C VAL A 191 20.82 -2.32 16.66
N THR A 192 21.85 -2.42 15.87
CA THR A 192 21.95 -2.41 14.44
C THR A 192 21.24 -3.63 13.85
N SER A 193 20.08 -3.44 13.23
CA SER A 193 19.52 -4.40 12.29
C SER A 193 18.57 -3.67 11.33
N SER A 194 18.55 -4.09 10.09
CA SER A 194 17.77 -3.54 8.97
C SER A 194 16.28 -3.47 9.32
N LEU A 195 15.81 -2.28 9.67
CA LEU A 195 14.42 -1.97 9.94
C LEU A 195 13.85 -1.21 8.75
N THR A 196 12.84 -1.75 8.09
CA THR A 196 12.05 -1.01 7.12
C THR A 196 11.23 0.05 7.88
N LEU A 197 11.62 1.31 7.75
CA LEU A 197 10.93 2.45 8.32
C LEU A 197 9.88 2.94 7.33
N GLU A 198 8.63 2.63 7.58
CA GLU A 198 7.52 3.31 6.92
C GLU A 198 7.07 4.52 7.73
N TYR A 199 7.15 5.67 7.09
CA TYR A 199 6.60 6.90 7.61
C TYR A 199 5.23 7.12 6.97
N ASP A 200 4.19 6.62 7.63
CA ASP A 200 2.79 6.87 7.27
C ASP A 200 2.32 8.11 8.05
N ARG A 201 2.81 9.29 7.64
CA ARG A 201 2.18 10.57 8.00
C ARG A 201 1.58 11.15 6.74
N MET A 202 0.29 11.00 6.66
CA MET A 202 -0.52 11.81 5.79
C MET A 202 -0.81 13.16 6.41
N VAL A 203 -0.58 14.17 5.64
CA VAL A 203 -1.28 15.45 5.73
C VAL A 203 -2.39 15.42 4.68
#